data_48a2905b3a1aae345f33d1d5d23fb830
#
_entry.id   48a2905b3a1aae345f33d1d5d23fb830
#
_cell.length_a   1.000
_cell.length_b   1.000
_cell.length_c   1.000
_cell.angle_alpha   90.00
_cell.angle_beta   90.00
_cell.angle_gamma   90.00
#
_symmetry.space_group_name_H-M   'P 1'
#
loop_
_entity.id
_entity.type
_entity.pdbx_description
1 polymer ?
#
loop_
_entity_poly.entity_id
_entity_poly.type
_entity_poly.pdbx_seq_one_letter_code
_entity_poly.pdbx_strand_id
1 'polypeptide(L)'
;MKNILHYLVLFFFLGIVSCTKVPQQEDALKKAAIFSAYVNGVQMTTSKAVDGVSVDGVVFDLEFSTEIDIDKFDPSLIVFSGGPLEVSLGGNEKTLRLEPVNALKPFTSYTLSVLALEQLGISVVEAYRYTIVTALDTSDKFERISDEELLTLIQEKTFRYFWDYAHPVSGLARERLNSGETVTSGGSGFGIMAIPVGIERGFITRDEGAQRMLDIVTFLDEKAERFHGAYPHWLNGTTGEAIAFSSKDDGADLVETGFLIEGLLTVQQYFDLENPTESAIRQKITKIWEEVEWDWFFRNDALYWHWSPKHDWAMNMKISGWNEALICYVLAASSPTHPISKDVYEKGWARNGGMANGKKYYDITLPLGSAYGGPMFFAHYSFLGLDPRNLKDQYADYWKQNVAHARINHAYCADNPKKFYGYSDECWGLTASDIPNSYTASSPTNDNGTIAPTAAVASIPYTPEESLKAIRYFYYVLGDRLLGEYGFKDAFNLSKRWFASSYIAIDQGPIVVMIENYRTGLLWENFMKNEDVQKGLTKLGFTY
;
A
#
# COMPACT_ATOMS: atom_id res chain seq x y z
N MET A 1 17.16 -48.29 -74.93
CA MET A 1 17.48 -49.71 -75.13
C MET A 1 16.51 -50.50 -74.21
N LYS A 2 15.62 -51.21 -74.90
CA LYS A 2 15.29 -52.64 -74.73
C LYS A 2 14.70 -52.99 -73.37
N ASN A 3 13.63 -53.71 -73.16
CA ASN A 3 12.61 -54.48 -73.95
C ASN A 3 11.52 -54.87 -72.93
N ILE A 4 10.24 -54.68 -73.16
CA ILE A 4 9.24 -55.68 -73.59
C ILE A 4 9.28 -57.01 -72.80
N LEU A 5 8.17 -57.32 -72.11
CA LEU A 5 7.42 -58.51 -72.44
C LEU A 5 6.05 -58.54 -71.72
N HIS A 6 5.04 -58.79 -72.54
CA HIS A 6 3.65 -59.15 -72.22
C HIS A 6 3.59 -60.54 -71.59
N TYR A 7 2.59 -60.84 -70.77
CA TYR A 7 1.76 -62.02 -70.87
C TYR A 7 0.33 -61.79 -70.26
N LEU A 8 -0.60 -62.12 -71.09
CA LEU A 8 -2.05 -62.23 -70.93
C LEU A 8 -2.38 -63.63 -70.42
N VAL A 9 -3.36 -63.77 -69.50
CA VAL A 9 -4.30 -64.92 -69.36
C VAL A 9 -5.41 -64.61 -68.37
N LEU A 10 -6.59 -64.41 -68.76
CA LEU A 10 -7.88 -65.12 -68.85
C LEU A 10 -8.50 -65.64 -67.53
N PHE A 11 -9.66 -65.04 -67.20
CA PHE A 11 -10.92 -65.57 -66.63
C PHE A 11 -10.94 -66.71 -65.64
N PHE A 12 -11.58 -66.41 -64.45
CA PHE A 12 -12.71 -67.22 -63.94
C PHE A 12 -13.68 -66.42 -63.11
N PHE A 13 -14.95 -66.37 -63.50
CA PHE A 13 -16.09 -65.86 -62.72
C PHE A 13 -16.46 -66.86 -61.64
N LEU A 14 -16.50 -66.41 -60.39
CA LEU A 14 -17.27 -67.08 -59.36
C LEU A 14 -17.98 -65.99 -58.53
N GLY A 15 -19.28 -65.91 -58.72
CA GLY A 15 -20.13 -65.02 -57.90
C GLY A 15 -20.16 -65.44 -56.45
N ILE A 16 -19.80 -64.53 -55.61
CA ILE A 16 -20.10 -64.58 -54.17
C ILE A 16 -21.07 -63.46 -53.87
N VAL A 17 -22.27 -63.80 -53.50
CA VAL A 17 -23.25 -62.89 -52.91
C VAL A 17 -22.68 -62.41 -51.58
N SER A 18 -22.12 -61.21 -51.55
CA SER A 18 -21.74 -60.53 -50.33
C SER A 18 -22.95 -59.73 -49.87
N CYS A 19 -23.50 -60.07 -48.72
CA CYS A 19 -24.39 -59.21 -47.98
C CYS A 19 -23.69 -57.88 -47.71
N THR A 20 -24.07 -56.86 -48.39
CA THR A 20 -23.71 -55.48 -48.06
C THR A 20 -24.38 -55.18 -46.70
N LYS A 21 -23.58 -55.15 -45.61
CA LYS A 21 -23.95 -54.41 -44.42
C LYS A 21 -24.13 -52.97 -44.88
N VAL A 22 -25.34 -52.44 -44.77
CA VAL A 22 -25.64 -51.02 -44.85
C VAL A 22 -24.70 -50.36 -43.83
N PRO A 23 -23.89 -49.36 -44.21
CA PRO A 23 -23.15 -48.60 -43.21
C PRO A 23 -24.19 -48.02 -42.26
N GLN A 24 -24.08 -48.31 -40.97
CA GLN A 24 -24.77 -47.52 -39.96
C GLN A 24 -24.35 -46.08 -40.25
N GLN A 25 -25.32 -45.23 -40.51
CA GLN A 25 -25.15 -43.81 -40.65
C GLN A 25 -24.54 -43.35 -39.33
N GLU A 26 -23.23 -43.02 -39.30
CA GLU A 26 -22.64 -42.36 -38.15
C GLU A 26 -23.51 -41.13 -37.90
N ASP A 27 -24.17 -41.08 -36.78
CA ASP A 27 -24.93 -39.92 -36.37
C ASP A 27 -24.00 -38.73 -36.40
N ALA A 28 -24.26 -37.79 -37.30
CA ALA A 28 -23.45 -36.60 -37.45
C ALA A 28 -23.41 -35.87 -36.13
N LEU A 29 -22.20 -35.61 -35.58
CA LEU A 29 -22.03 -34.89 -34.33
C LEU A 29 -22.75 -33.56 -34.37
N LYS A 30 -23.63 -33.30 -33.39
CA LYS A 30 -24.32 -32.02 -33.26
C LYS A 30 -23.31 -30.96 -32.89
N LYS A 31 -23.12 -29.95 -33.74
CA LYS A 31 -22.29 -28.79 -33.44
C LYS A 31 -22.98 -27.90 -32.41
N ALA A 32 -22.27 -27.59 -31.32
CA ALA A 32 -22.77 -26.77 -30.22
C ALA A 32 -21.87 -25.57 -29.94
N ALA A 33 -22.48 -24.46 -29.59
CA ALA A 33 -21.83 -23.29 -29.02
C ALA A 33 -22.46 -23.01 -27.65
N ILE A 34 -21.73 -22.41 -26.73
CA ILE A 34 -22.30 -21.92 -25.48
C ILE A 34 -22.99 -20.58 -25.78
N PHE A 35 -24.29 -20.56 -25.54
CA PHE A 35 -25.14 -19.38 -25.73
C PHE A 35 -25.01 -18.43 -24.54
N SER A 36 -25.06 -18.98 -23.33
CA SER A 36 -24.88 -18.24 -22.09
C SER A 36 -24.31 -19.15 -20.99
N ALA A 37 -23.62 -18.55 -20.04
CA ALA A 37 -23.03 -19.25 -18.90
C ALA A 37 -23.28 -18.45 -17.63
N TYR A 38 -23.63 -19.13 -16.55
CA TYR A 38 -23.95 -18.52 -15.26
C TYR A 38 -23.22 -19.25 -14.12
N VAL A 39 -22.90 -18.52 -13.04
CA VAL A 39 -22.54 -19.08 -11.74
C VAL A 39 -23.49 -18.50 -10.70
N ASN A 40 -24.20 -19.35 -9.97
CA ASN A 40 -25.22 -18.96 -8.98
C ASN A 40 -26.20 -17.88 -9.54
N GLY A 41 -26.59 -17.99 -10.81
CA GLY A 41 -27.47 -17.05 -11.50
C GLY A 41 -26.80 -15.75 -11.99
N VAL A 42 -25.52 -15.54 -11.73
CA VAL A 42 -24.74 -14.38 -12.25
C VAL A 42 -24.09 -14.76 -13.58
N GLN A 43 -24.33 -13.97 -14.61
CA GLN A 43 -23.78 -14.21 -15.94
C GLN A 43 -22.24 -14.16 -15.95
N MET A 44 -21.61 -15.18 -16.48
CA MET A 44 -20.17 -15.26 -16.72
C MET A 44 -19.83 -14.80 -18.14
N THR A 45 -18.67 -14.17 -18.29
CA THR A 45 -18.06 -13.83 -19.58
C THR A 45 -16.64 -14.36 -19.67
N THR A 46 -16.12 -14.55 -20.88
CA THR A 46 -14.73 -14.98 -21.09
C THR A 46 -13.72 -13.86 -20.84
N SER A 47 -14.16 -12.61 -20.77
CA SER A 47 -13.29 -11.43 -20.66
C SER A 47 -13.14 -10.91 -19.22
N LYS A 48 -14.05 -11.28 -18.29
CA LYS A 48 -14.05 -10.77 -16.91
C LYS A 48 -14.42 -11.87 -15.93
N ALA A 49 -13.69 -11.93 -14.81
CA ALA A 49 -14.02 -12.82 -13.70
C ALA A 49 -15.30 -12.35 -12.99
N VAL A 50 -16.05 -13.30 -12.43
CA VAL A 50 -17.14 -13.04 -11.48
C VAL A 50 -16.54 -13.12 -10.09
N ASP A 51 -16.49 -12.00 -9.38
CA ASP A 51 -15.96 -11.90 -8.02
C ASP A 51 -17.05 -12.12 -6.97
N GLY A 52 -16.65 -12.56 -5.78
CA GLY A 52 -17.54 -12.70 -4.62
C GLY A 52 -18.50 -13.90 -4.69
N VAL A 53 -18.15 -14.92 -5.45
CA VAL A 53 -18.96 -16.16 -5.52
C VAL A 53 -18.92 -16.89 -4.17
N SER A 54 -20.09 -17.24 -3.59
CA SER A 54 -20.15 -18.04 -2.36
C SER A 54 -19.32 -19.32 -2.49
N VAL A 55 -18.66 -19.73 -1.41
CA VAL A 55 -17.94 -21.02 -1.39
C VAL A 55 -18.88 -22.23 -1.27
N ASP A 56 -20.08 -21.97 -0.75
CA ASP A 56 -21.10 -22.99 -0.53
C ASP A 56 -22.14 -22.95 -1.65
N GLY A 57 -22.53 -24.13 -2.14
CA GLY A 57 -23.60 -24.30 -3.14
C GLY A 57 -23.26 -23.63 -4.47
N VAL A 58 -22.02 -23.75 -4.94
CA VAL A 58 -21.62 -23.22 -6.26
C VAL A 58 -22.23 -24.06 -7.35
N VAL A 59 -23.02 -23.41 -8.21
CA VAL A 59 -23.67 -24.05 -9.35
C VAL A 59 -23.31 -23.26 -10.61
N PHE A 60 -22.80 -23.97 -11.61
CA PHE A 60 -22.63 -23.44 -12.96
C PHE A 60 -23.74 -23.95 -13.85
N ASP A 61 -24.41 -23.07 -14.57
CA ASP A 61 -25.36 -23.42 -15.62
C ASP A 61 -24.80 -22.94 -16.98
N LEU A 62 -24.53 -23.90 -17.89
CA LEU A 62 -24.04 -23.62 -19.24
C LEU A 62 -25.15 -23.93 -20.23
N GLU A 63 -25.66 -22.92 -20.92
CA GLU A 63 -26.71 -23.05 -21.94
C GLU A 63 -26.06 -23.20 -23.32
N PHE A 64 -26.35 -24.33 -23.97
CA PHE A 64 -25.85 -24.65 -25.30
C PHE A 64 -26.87 -24.30 -26.38
N SER A 65 -26.39 -24.09 -27.60
CA SER A 65 -27.21 -23.83 -28.79
C SER A 65 -28.06 -25.03 -29.23
N THR A 66 -27.75 -26.22 -28.73
CA THR A 66 -28.46 -27.48 -29.07
C THR A 66 -28.74 -28.31 -27.82
N GLU A 67 -29.69 -29.24 -27.91
CA GLU A 67 -30.00 -30.21 -26.86
C GLU A 67 -28.80 -31.13 -26.57
N ILE A 68 -28.60 -31.45 -25.30
CA ILE A 68 -27.54 -32.31 -24.78
C ILE A 68 -28.12 -33.67 -24.45
N ASP A 69 -27.57 -34.72 -25.03
CA ASP A 69 -27.84 -36.09 -24.61
C ASP A 69 -26.89 -36.43 -23.44
N ILE A 70 -27.40 -36.33 -22.22
CA ILE A 70 -26.58 -36.52 -21.00
C ILE A 70 -25.99 -37.91 -20.88
N ASP A 71 -26.67 -38.94 -21.42
CA ASP A 71 -26.18 -40.32 -21.38
C ASP A 71 -24.97 -40.55 -22.30
N LYS A 72 -24.79 -39.66 -23.30
CA LYS A 72 -23.64 -39.67 -24.23
C LYS A 72 -22.63 -38.57 -23.93
N PHE A 73 -22.92 -37.68 -22.96
CA PHE A 73 -22.04 -36.57 -22.65
C PHE A 73 -20.74 -37.05 -21.97
N ASP A 74 -19.58 -36.69 -22.52
CA ASP A 74 -18.29 -36.95 -21.92
C ASP A 74 -17.87 -35.81 -21.00
N PRO A 75 -17.82 -36.00 -19.68
CA PRO A 75 -17.42 -34.98 -18.73
C PRO A 75 -16.01 -34.43 -18.93
N SER A 76 -15.12 -35.15 -19.64
CA SER A 76 -13.76 -34.66 -19.94
C SER A 76 -13.72 -33.42 -20.82
N LEU A 77 -14.85 -33.08 -21.45
CA LEU A 77 -15.03 -31.83 -22.20
C LEU A 77 -14.92 -30.59 -21.30
N ILE A 78 -15.18 -30.76 -19.99
CA ILE A 78 -15.19 -29.68 -19.02
C ILE A 78 -14.08 -29.89 -18.00
N VAL A 79 -13.23 -28.87 -17.88
CA VAL A 79 -12.12 -28.85 -16.91
C VAL A 79 -12.34 -27.73 -15.92
N PHE A 80 -12.43 -28.08 -14.64
CA PHE A 80 -12.55 -27.12 -13.54
C PHE A 80 -11.31 -27.19 -12.66
N SER A 81 -10.67 -26.04 -12.41
CA SER A 81 -9.46 -26.00 -11.60
C SER A 81 -9.68 -26.27 -10.11
N GLY A 82 -10.93 -26.29 -9.65
CA GLY A 82 -11.34 -26.64 -8.28
C GLY A 82 -11.52 -28.14 -8.05
N GLY A 83 -11.28 -28.98 -9.06
CA GLY A 83 -11.42 -30.43 -8.98
C GLY A 83 -12.60 -30.98 -9.77
N PRO A 84 -13.07 -32.20 -9.44
CA PRO A 84 -14.16 -32.86 -10.16
C PRO A 84 -15.49 -32.11 -10.01
N LEU A 85 -16.33 -32.25 -11.03
CA LEU A 85 -17.68 -31.70 -11.08
C LEU A 85 -18.69 -32.82 -11.16
N GLU A 86 -19.81 -32.70 -10.45
CA GLU A 86 -21.04 -33.41 -10.76
C GLU A 86 -21.71 -32.72 -11.94
N VAL A 87 -22.19 -33.55 -12.90
CA VAL A 87 -22.74 -33.05 -14.16
C VAL A 87 -24.18 -33.59 -14.28
N SER A 88 -25.14 -32.70 -14.54
CA SER A 88 -26.54 -33.03 -14.74
C SER A 88 -27.19 -32.09 -15.75
N LEU A 89 -28.40 -32.40 -16.20
CA LEU A 89 -29.23 -31.45 -16.95
C LEU A 89 -29.80 -30.38 -16.00
N GLY A 90 -29.81 -29.14 -16.46
CA GLY A 90 -30.43 -28.04 -15.75
C GLY A 90 -31.94 -27.93 -15.96
N GLY A 91 -32.48 -26.71 -16.04
CA GLY A 91 -33.92 -26.48 -16.20
C GLY A 91 -34.50 -26.90 -17.56
N ASN A 92 -33.67 -27.25 -18.54
CA ASN A 92 -34.08 -27.71 -19.88
C ASN A 92 -32.97 -28.61 -20.48
N GLU A 93 -33.27 -29.29 -21.58
CA GLU A 93 -32.36 -30.22 -22.27
C GLU A 93 -31.15 -29.49 -22.96
N LYS A 94 -31.08 -28.17 -22.95
CA LYS A 94 -29.96 -27.39 -23.49
C LYS A 94 -29.03 -26.86 -22.41
N THR A 95 -29.40 -26.99 -21.14
CA THR A 95 -28.62 -26.46 -20.01
C THR A 95 -27.90 -27.58 -19.29
N LEU A 96 -26.58 -27.51 -19.25
CA LEU A 96 -25.75 -28.38 -18.45
C LEU A 96 -25.50 -27.72 -17.10
N ARG A 97 -25.87 -28.41 -16.02
CA ARG A 97 -25.61 -28.00 -14.64
C ARG A 97 -24.37 -28.71 -14.11
N LEU A 98 -23.48 -27.93 -13.50
CA LEU A 98 -22.20 -28.42 -12.98
C LEU A 98 -22.06 -27.97 -11.52
N GLU A 99 -21.75 -28.87 -10.64
CA GLU A 99 -21.56 -28.62 -9.21
C GLU A 99 -20.19 -29.15 -8.75
N PRO A 100 -19.34 -28.35 -8.09
CA PRO A 100 -18.07 -28.84 -7.54
C PRO A 100 -18.29 -29.92 -6.50
N VAL A 101 -17.62 -31.07 -6.66
CA VAL A 101 -17.63 -32.18 -5.68
C VAL A 101 -16.91 -31.79 -4.40
N ASN A 102 -15.83 -31.02 -4.52
CA ASN A 102 -15.02 -30.56 -3.40
C ASN A 102 -15.44 -29.15 -2.97
N ALA A 103 -15.40 -28.88 -1.65
CA ALA A 103 -15.56 -27.52 -1.13
C ALA A 103 -14.49 -26.57 -1.72
N LEU A 104 -14.92 -25.41 -2.18
CA LEU A 104 -14.01 -24.40 -2.70
C LEU A 104 -13.37 -23.61 -1.55
N LYS A 105 -12.11 -23.19 -1.76
CA LYS A 105 -11.42 -22.33 -0.79
C LYS A 105 -11.91 -20.90 -0.93
N PRO A 106 -12.07 -20.14 0.17
CA PRO A 106 -12.39 -18.72 0.12
C PRO A 106 -11.30 -17.92 -0.60
N PHE A 107 -11.70 -16.79 -1.20
CA PHE A 107 -10.84 -15.81 -1.84
C PHE A 107 -9.83 -16.42 -2.84
N THR A 108 -10.30 -17.38 -3.60
CA THR A 108 -9.49 -18.16 -4.54
C THR A 108 -10.07 -18.06 -5.94
N SER A 109 -9.18 -17.94 -6.93
CA SER A 109 -9.56 -17.92 -8.35
C SER A 109 -9.69 -19.34 -8.88
N TYR A 110 -10.81 -19.62 -9.51
CA TYR A 110 -11.07 -20.87 -10.21
C TYR A 110 -11.41 -20.61 -11.67
N THR A 111 -11.00 -21.54 -12.52
CA THR A 111 -11.28 -21.47 -13.95
C THR A 111 -12.12 -22.67 -14.36
N LEU A 112 -13.23 -22.40 -15.05
CA LEU A 112 -14.05 -23.37 -15.75
C LEU A 112 -13.75 -23.27 -17.23
N SER A 113 -13.22 -24.33 -17.83
CA SER A 113 -12.88 -24.41 -19.24
C SER A 113 -13.77 -25.45 -19.92
N VAL A 114 -14.34 -25.09 -21.07
CA VAL A 114 -15.03 -26.00 -21.98
C VAL A 114 -14.14 -26.14 -23.21
N LEU A 115 -13.74 -27.38 -23.50
CA LEU A 115 -12.77 -27.66 -24.56
C LEU A 115 -13.47 -27.75 -25.93
N ALA A 116 -12.79 -27.31 -26.97
CA ALA A 116 -13.24 -27.50 -28.35
C ALA A 116 -12.82 -28.92 -28.80
N LEU A 117 -13.68 -29.91 -28.52
CA LEU A 117 -13.44 -31.29 -28.86
C LEU A 117 -14.63 -31.87 -29.63
N GLU A 118 -14.34 -32.76 -30.58
CA GLU A 118 -15.35 -33.62 -31.22
C GLU A 118 -15.51 -34.89 -30.39
N GLN A 119 -16.69 -35.07 -29.83
CA GLN A 119 -17.01 -36.24 -29.02
C GLN A 119 -18.39 -36.82 -29.40
N LEU A 120 -18.64 -38.07 -29.04
CA LEU A 120 -19.89 -38.75 -29.27
C LEU A 120 -21.06 -37.96 -28.64
N GLY A 121 -21.97 -37.50 -29.47
CA GLY A 121 -23.17 -36.79 -29.09
C GLY A 121 -23.14 -35.25 -29.20
N ILE A 122 -21.96 -34.62 -29.02
CA ILE A 122 -21.82 -33.15 -29.14
C ILE A 122 -20.42 -32.75 -29.59
N SER A 123 -20.32 -31.77 -30.47
CA SER A 123 -19.07 -31.16 -30.89
C SER A 123 -19.07 -29.68 -30.54
N VAL A 124 -18.22 -29.24 -29.60
CA VAL A 124 -18.08 -27.84 -29.21
C VAL A 124 -17.13 -27.16 -30.19
N VAL A 125 -17.65 -26.12 -30.89
CA VAL A 125 -16.96 -25.52 -32.03
C VAL A 125 -15.80 -24.59 -31.64
N GLU A 126 -15.82 -24.06 -30.40
CA GLU A 126 -14.76 -23.22 -29.86
C GLU A 126 -14.56 -23.43 -28.35
N ALA A 127 -13.36 -23.18 -27.86
CA ALA A 127 -13.09 -23.30 -26.43
C ALA A 127 -13.56 -22.07 -25.66
N TYR A 128 -14.16 -22.29 -24.50
CA TYR A 128 -14.59 -21.24 -23.59
C TYR A 128 -13.81 -21.35 -22.28
N ARG A 129 -13.47 -20.20 -21.71
CA ARG A 129 -12.80 -20.12 -20.42
C ARG A 129 -13.45 -19.05 -19.57
N TYR A 130 -14.03 -19.48 -18.46
CA TYR A 130 -14.66 -18.59 -17.48
C TYR A 130 -13.84 -18.58 -16.20
N THR A 131 -13.77 -17.43 -15.55
CA THR A 131 -13.06 -17.29 -14.28
C THR A 131 -14.05 -16.83 -13.22
N ILE A 132 -14.02 -17.48 -12.06
CA ILE A 132 -14.71 -17.05 -10.85
C ILE A 132 -13.69 -16.79 -9.74
N VAL A 133 -14.04 -15.92 -8.81
CA VAL A 133 -13.33 -15.69 -7.57
C VAL A 133 -14.31 -15.87 -6.43
N THR A 134 -14.01 -16.80 -5.53
CA THR A 134 -14.83 -17.03 -4.35
C THR A 134 -14.77 -15.85 -3.38
N ALA A 135 -15.84 -15.64 -2.62
CA ALA A 135 -15.95 -14.59 -1.63
C ALA A 135 -14.81 -14.66 -0.59
N LEU A 136 -14.43 -13.49 -0.05
CA LEU A 136 -13.56 -13.42 1.10
C LEU A 136 -14.28 -14.04 2.31
N ASP A 137 -13.55 -14.84 3.09
CA ASP A 137 -14.00 -15.26 4.40
C ASP A 137 -13.88 -14.09 5.38
N THR A 138 -15.02 -13.57 5.81
CA THR A 138 -15.12 -12.44 6.74
C THR A 138 -15.21 -12.84 8.21
N SER A 139 -15.06 -14.13 8.53
CA SER A 139 -14.97 -14.60 9.92
C SER A 139 -13.70 -14.08 10.60
N ASP A 140 -13.77 -13.91 11.91
CA ASP A 140 -12.62 -13.45 12.69
C ASP A 140 -11.46 -14.47 12.61
N LYS A 141 -10.26 -14.00 12.29
CA LYS A 141 -9.03 -14.82 12.20
C LYS A 141 -8.34 -14.96 13.55
N PHE A 142 -8.63 -14.07 14.47
CA PHE A 142 -8.08 -14.03 15.83
C PHE A 142 -9.20 -13.82 16.85
N GLU A 143 -8.95 -14.19 18.11
CA GLU A 143 -9.84 -13.88 19.21
C GLU A 143 -10.02 -12.38 19.38
N ARG A 144 -11.24 -11.94 19.69
CA ARG A 144 -11.53 -10.52 19.90
C ARG A 144 -10.93 -10.03 21.22
N ILE A 145 -10.19 -8.94 21.13
CA ILE A 145 -9.61 -8.21 22.25
C ILE A 145 -10.19 -6.78 22.27
N SER A 146 -9.93 -6.04 23.35
CA SER A 146 -10.33 -4.65 23.41
C SER A 146 -9.56 -3.78 22.39
N ASP A 147 -10.11 -2.62 22.05
CA ASP A 147 -9.42 -1.69 21.12
C ASP A 147 -8.08 -1.23 21.67
N GLU A 148 -7.97 -1.04 22.99
CA GLU A 148 -6.72 -0.64 23.62
C GLU A 148 -5.65 -1.73 23.55
N GLU A 149 -6.03 -3.00 23.74
CA GLU A 149 -5.14 -4.13 23.55
C GLU A 149 -4.74 -4.29 22.08
N LEU A 150 -5.70 -4.08 21.14
CA LEU A 150 -5.43 -4.16 19.71
C LEU A 150 -4.47 -3.05 19.26
N LEU A 151 -4.68 -1.81 19.70
CA LEU A 151 -3.77 -0.70 19.40
C LEU A 151 -2.37 -0.97 19.98
N THR A 152 -2.28 -1.52 21.20
CA THR A 152 -1.00 -1.88 21.82
C THR A 152 -0.29 -2.96 21.02
N LEU A 153 -1.01 -4.01 20.60
CA LEU A 153 -0.46 -5.09 19.79
C LEU A 153 0.09 -4.60 18.45
N ILE A 154 -0.69 -3.77 17.73
CA ILE A 154 -0.25 -3.22 16.44
C ILE A 154 0.94 -2.27 16.63
N GLN A 155 0.88 -1.41 17.64
CA GLN A 155 1.96 -0.46 17.96
C GLN A 155 3.25 -1.19 18.33
N GLU A 156 3.19 -2.22 19.20
CA GLU A 156 4.36 -3.01 19.59
C GLU A 156 4.97 -3.74 18.40
N LYS A 157 4.16 -4.46 17.62
CA LYS A 157 4.66 -5.16 16.42
C LYS A 157 5.33 -4.22 15.44
N THR A 158 4.73 -3.04 15.21
CA THR A 158 5.28 -2.04 14.28
C THR A 158 6.54 -1.38 14.85
N PHE A 159 6.59 -1.14 16.16
CA PHE A 159 7.79 -0.68 16.87
C PHE A 159 8.98 -1.63 16.65
N ARG A 160 8.75 -2.96 16.65
CA ARG A 160 9.78 -3.97 16.43
C ARG A 160 10.49 -3.84 15.07
N TYR A 161 9.85 -3.26 14.06
CA TYR A 161 10.52 -2.92 12.81
C TYR A 161 11.69 -1.95 13.03
N PHE A 162 11.49 -0.94 13.85
CA PHE A 162 12.51 0.06 14.16
C PHE A 162 13.50 -0.37 15.25
N TRP A 163 13.14 -1.36 16.07
CA TRP A 163 13.97 -1.81 17.15
C TRP A 163 14.76 -3.07 16.82
N ASP A 164 14.08 -4.12 16.37
CA ASP A 164 14.71 -5.42 16.12
C ASP A 164 15.28 -5.51 14.70
N TYR A 165 14.64 -4.89 13.72
CA TYR A 165 15.05 -4.92 12.32
C TYR A 165 15.91 -3.71 11.91
N ALA A 166 16.12 -2.73 12.77
CA ALA A 166 17.05 -1.61 12.54
C ALA A 166 18.43 -2.10 12.07
N HIS A 167 19.15 -1.24 11.36
CA HIS A 167 20.50 -1.60 10.90
C HIS A 167 21.47 -1.76 12.09
N PRO A 168 22.20 -2.88 12.20
CA PRO A 168 22.93 -3.24 13.43
C PRO A 168 24.11 -2.32 13.74
N VAL A 169 24.66 -1.59 12.76
CA VAL A 169 25.79 -0.68 12.96
C VAL A 169 25.33 0.75 13.23
N SER A 170 24.39 1.26 12.45
CA SER A 170 23.92 2.64 12.57
C SER A 170 22.75 2.82 13.53
N GLY A 171 21.98 1.78 13.80
CA GLY A 171 20.68 1.88 14.49
C GLY A 171 19.57 2.53 13.68
N LEU A 172 19.86 3.01 12.45
CA LEU A 172 18.91 3.65 11.57
C LEU A 172 17.89 2.64 11.00
N ALA A 173 16.74 3.12 10.59
CA ALA A 173 15.71 2.30 9.96
C ALA A 173 16.16 1.85 8.57
N ARG A 174 16.12 0.55 8.32
CA ARG A 174 16.22 0.03 6.95
C ARG A 174 15.07 0.54 6.12
N GLU A 175 15.35 0.88 4.84
CA GLU A 175 14.32 1.47 3.97
C GLU A 175 13.09 0.58 3.87
N ARG A 176 13.31 -0.72 3.63
CA ARG A 176 12.25 -1.74 3.62
C ARG A 176 12.77 -3.10 4.05
N LEU A 177 11.85 -4.05 4.21
CA LEU A 177 12.22 -5.44 4.45
C LEU A 177 13.13 -5.93 3.31
N ASN A 178 14.28 -6.49 3.68
CA ASN A 178 15.33 -6.99 2.77
C ASN A 178 16.08 -5.91 1.96
N SER A 179 16.08 -4.64 2.39
CA SER A 179 16.87 -3.58 1.74
C SER A 179 18.39 -3.68 2.02
N GLY A 180 18.82 -4.67 2.81
CA GLY A 180 20.24 -4.91 3.09
C GLY A 180 20.89 -3.76 3.85
N GLU A 181 21.93 -3.14 3.25
CA GLU A 181 22.65 -2.01 3.83
C GLU A 181 21.92 -0.67 3.69
N THR A 182 20.86 -0.61 2.88
CA THR A 182 20.14 0.66 2.63
C THR A 182 19.28 1.04 3.82
N VAL A 183 19.62 2.17 4.43
CA VAL A 183 18.81 2.86 5.45
C VAL A 183 18.28 4.16 4.89
N THR A 184 17.13 4.63 5.40
CA THR A 184 16.47 5.86 4.93
C THR A 184 16.54 6.97 5.98
N SER A 185 16.74 8.21 5.57
CA SER A 185 16.87 9.34 6.49
C SER A 185 15.53 9.70 7.14
N GLY A 186 14.48 9.95 6.36
CA GLY A 186 13.18 10.35 6.90
C GLY A 186 12.50 9.23 7.69
N GLY A 187 12.47 8.01 7.16
CA GLY A 187 11.94 6.87 7.90
C GLY A 187 12.71 6.58 9.19
N SER A 188 14.01 6.91 9.26
CA SER A 188 14.80 6.86 10.51
C SER A 188 14.36 7.94 11.49
N GLY A 189 13.99 9.15 11.01
CA GLY A 189 13.40 10.19 11.86
C GLY A 189 12.13 9.71 12.57
N PHE A 190 11.27 9.01 11.84
CA PHE A 190 10.06 8.39 12.41
C PHE A 190 10.38 7.23 13.36
N GLY A 191 11.40 6.41 13.03
CA GLY A 191 11.91 5.37 13.91
C GLY A 191 12.52 5.91 15.20
N ILE A 192 13.18 7.05 15.13
CA ILE A 192 13.70 7.80 16.31
C ILE A 192 12.54 8.20 17.23
N MET A 193 11.43 8.71 16.67
CA MET A 193 10.21 9.03 17.44
C MET A 193 9.56 7.77 18.05
N ALA A 194 9.75 6.60 17.47
CA ALA A 194 9.23 5.36 18.04
C ALA A 194 9.97 4.94 19.33
N ILE A 195 11.22 5.41 19.57
CA ILE A 195 11.98 5.06 20.78
C ILE A 195 11.28 5.55 22.06
N PRO A 196 10.88 6.84 22.21
CA PRO A 196 10.05 7.27 23.36
C PRO A 196 8.78 6.45 23.52
N VAL A 197 8.10 6.10 22.43
CA VAL A 197 6.91 5.26 22.48
C VAL A 197 7.23 3.89 23.09
N GLY A 198 8.30 3.26 22.65
CA GLY A 198 8.75 1.97 23.20
C GLY A 198 9.05 2.03 24.70
N ILE A 199 9.62 3.13 25.17
CA ILE A 199 9.92 3.37 26.60
C ILE A 199 8.61 3.56 27.40
N GLU A 200 7.73 4.46 26.95
CA GLU A 200 6.49 4.78 27.67
C GLU A 200 5.50 3.60 27.68
N ARG A 201 5.54 2.75 26.67
CA ARG A 201 4.71 1.53 26.60
C ARG A 201 5.37 0.31 27.26
N GLY A 202 6.61 0.43 27.75
CA GLY A 202 7.33 -0.65 28.42
C GLY A 202 7.81 -1.75 27.46
N PHE A 203 7.94 -1.47 26.17
CA PHE A 203 8.51 -2.43 25.19
C PHE A 203 10.02 -2.53 25.33
N ILE A 204 10.64 -1.44 25.79
CA ILE A 204 12.07 -1.31 26.14
C ILE A 204 12.21 -0.45 27.38
N THR A 205 13.38 -0.52 28.01
CA THR A 205 13.74 0.36 29.12
C THR A 205 14.25 1.73 28.61
N ARG A 206 14.23 2.76 29.47
CA ARG A 206 14.80 4.07 29.14
C ARG A 206 16.30 4.00 28.84
N ASP A 207 17.04 3.18 29.61
CA ASP A 207 18.47 3.02 29.40
C ASP A 207 18.80 2.37 28.05
N GLU A 208 18.05 1.34 27.64
CA GLU A 208 18.19 0.73 26.30
C GLU A 208 17.88 1.75 25.20
N GLY A 209 16.79 2.52 25.36
CA GLY A 209 16.40 3.57 24.41
C GLY A 209 17.45 4.68 24.32
N ALA A 210 17.97 5.16 25.45
CA ALA A 210 19.01 6.18 25.49
C ALA A 210 20.31 5.70 24.83
N GLN A 211 20.74 4.45 25.09
CA GLN A 211 21.94 3.90 24.46
C GLN A 211 21.76 3.78 22.93
N ARG A 212 20.64 3.24 22.47
CA ARG A 212 20.34 3.17 21.03
C ARG A 212 20.31 4.56 20.39
N MET A 213 19.74 5.53 21.08
CA MET A 213 19.69 6.91 20.57
C MET A 213 21.09 7.53 20.49
N LEU A 214 21.96 7.30 21.49
CA LEU A 214 23.35 7.76 21.46
C LEU A 214 24.12 7.15 20.28
N ASP A 215 23.93 5.85 20.01
CA ASP A 215 24.56 5.17 18.89
C ASP A 215 24.09 5.78 17.54
N ILE A 216 22.79 6.02 17.39
CA ILE A 216 22.19 6.67 16.20
C ILE A 216 22.80 8.06 15.97
N VAL A 217 22.76 8.94 16.98
CA VAL A 217 23.26 10.32 16.80
C VAL A 217 24.75 10.38 16.61
N THR A 218 25.50 9.41 17.15
CA THR A 218 26.94 9.29 16.91
C THR A 218 27.22 8.90 15.47
N PHE A 219 26.47 7.93 14.92
CA PHE A 219 26.60 7.57 13.51
C PHE A 219 26.25 8.74 12.59
N LEU A 220 25.15 9.43 12.86
CA LEU A 220 24.72 10.60 12.08
C LEU A 220 25.72 11.75 12.11
N ASP A 221 26.30 12.02 13.26
CA ASP A 221 27.28 13.10 13.46
C ASP A 221 28.65 12.80 12.84
N GLU A 222 29.15 11.56 13.00
CA GLU A 222 30.54 11.21 12.73
C GLU A 222 30.77 10.43 11.43
N LYS A 223 29.75 9.74 10.91
CA LYS A 223 29.91 8.85 9.75
C LYS A 223 29.01 9.18 8.57
N ALA A 224 27.76 9.61 8.84
CA ALA A 224 26.80 9.82 7.78
C ALA A 224 27.22 10.99 6.87
N GLU A 225 27.24 10.75 5.57
CA GLU A 225 27.54 11.77 4.57
C GLU A 225 26.45 12.83 4.55
N ARG A 226 26.85 14.10 4.48
CA ARG A 226 25.96 15.26 4.46
C ARG A 226 26.39 16.24 3.38
N PHE A 227 25.42 16.94 2.81
CA PHE A 227 25.63 17.94 1.79
C PHE A 227 24.94 19.24 2.22
N HIS A 228 25.71 20.28 2.54
CA HIS A 228 25.18 21.50 3.17
C HIS A 228 24.38 21.18 4.45
N GLY A 229 24.89 20.24 5.25
CA GLY A 229 24.25 19.75 6.46
C GLY A 229 23.05 18.82 6.26
N ALA A 230 22.47 18.76 5.07
CA ALA A 230 21.35 17.87 4.76
C ALA A 230 21.82 16.45 4.43
N TYR A 231 21.03 15.47 4.82
CA TYR A 231 21.26 14.05 4.55
C TYR A 231 20.70 13.64 3.20
N PRO A 232 21.28 12.60 2.56
CA PRO A 232 20.70 12.02 1.37
C PRO A 232 19.43 11.23 1.71
N HIS A 233 18.63 10.91 0.72
CA HIS A 233 17.44 10.07 0.86
C HIS A 233 17.80 8.72 1.50
N TRP A 234 18.83 8.06 0.96
CA TRP A 234 19.37 6.78 1.44
C TRP A 234 20.84 6.87 1.79
N LEU A 235 21.19 6.12 2.82
CA LEU A 235 22.56 5.92 3.31
C LEU A 235 22.91 4.43 3.35
N ASN A 236 24.19 4.13 3.22
CA ASN A 236 24.72 2.84 3.61
C ASN A 236 24.81 2.78 5.14
N GLY A 237 24.08 1.87 5.78
CA GLY A 237 23.97 1.78 7.23
C GLY A 237 25.28 1.39 7.93
N THR A 238 26.27 0.83 7.24
CA THR A 238 27.60 0.50 7.78
C THR A 238 28.58 1.64 7.60
N THR A 239 28.68 2.20 6.38
CA THR A 239 29.70 3.20 6.04
C THR A 239 29.27 4.64 6.22
N GLY A 240 27.96 4.92 6.14
CA GLY A 240 27.39 6.28 6.15
C GLY A 240 27.42 6.96 4.78
N GLU A 241 27.92 6.32 3.73
CA GLU A 241 27.96 6.88 2.38
C GLU A 241 26.57 7.02 1.79
N ALA A 242 26.36 8.06 0.97
CA ALA A 242 25.11 8.27 0.24
C ALA A 242 24.85 7.16 -0.78
N ILE A 243 23.64 6.63 -0.79
CA ILE A 243 23.12 5.73 -1.83
C ILE A 243 22.15 6.53 -2.67
N ALA A 244 22.39 6.61 -3.97
CA ALA A 244 21.54 7.37 -4.89
C ALA A 244 20.12 6.78 -4.96
N PHE A 245 19.11 7.59 -4.66
CA PHE A 245 17.70 7.25 -4.88
C PHE A 245 17.36 7.20 -6.37
N SER A 246 17.93 8.12 -7.13
CA SER A 246 17.85 8.14 -8.59
C SER A 246 19.11 8.77 -9.18
N SER A 247 19.25 8.76 -10.51
CA SER A 247 20.44 9.26 -11.20
C SER A 247 20.81 10.74 -10.91
N LYS A 248 19.86 11.54 -10.43
CA LYS A 248 20.06 12.96 -10.08
C LYS A 248 19.72 13.27 -8.63
N ASP A 249 19.34 12.26 -7.87
CA ASP A 249 19.05 12.29 -6.46
C ASP A 249 20.08 11.40 -5.77
N ASP A 250 21.33 11.89 -5.75
CA ASP A 250 22.53 11.21 -5.23
C ASP A 250 23.29 12.10 -4.22
N GLY A 251 22.57 13.07 -3.64
CA GLY A 251 23.12 14.02 -2.67
C GLY A 251 22.07 14.40 -1.62
N ALA A 252 21.96 15.71 -1.33
CA ALA A 252 21.03 16.20 -0.31
C ALA A 252 19.57 15.97 -0.68
N ASP A 253 18.78 15.49 0.28
CA ASP A 253 17.32 15.48 0.29
C ASP A 253 16.83 16.30 1.49
N LEU A 254 16.30 17.50 1.24
CA LEU A 254 15.89 18.42 2.31
C LEU A 254 14.62 17.94 3.03
N VAL A 255 13.73 17.21 2.34
CA VAL A 255 12.48 16.71 2.92
C VAL A 255 12.74 15.54 3.84
N GLU A 256 13.53 14.55 3.40
CA GLU A 256 13.96 13.45 4.25
C GLU A 256 14.78 13.96 5.46
N THR A 257 15.64 14.98 5.24
CA THR A 257 16.34 15.68 6.32
C THR A 257 15.35 16.34 7.28
N GLY A 258 14.29 16.96 6.77
CA GLY A 258 13.25 17.58 7.58
C GLY A 258 12.58 16.57 8.53
N PHE A 259 12.23 15.40 8.03
CA PHE A 259 11.65 14.33 8.86
C PHE A 259 12.65 13.77 9.88
N LEU A 260 13.93 13.65 9.50
CA LEU A 260 14.97 13.22 10.43
C LEU A 260 15.16 14.23 11.57
N ILE A 261 15.26 15.51 11.24
CA ILE A 261 15.43 16.60 12.24
C ILE A 261 14.18 16.72 13.13
N GLU A 262 12.97 16.58 12.58
CA GLU A 262 11.74 16.52 13.37
C GLU A 262 11.82 15.42 14.45
N GLY A 263 12.25 14.22 14.08
CA GLY A 263 12.49 13.12 15.01
C GLY A 263 13.55 13.46 16.05
N LEU A 264 14.69 13.99 15.62
CA LEU A 264 15.79 14.34 16.51
C LEU A 264 15.39 15.42 17.53
N LEU A 265 14.71 16.48 17.11
CA LEU A 265 14.26 17.54 18.02
C LEU A 265 13.17 17.06 19.00
N THR A 266 12.33 16.13 18.58
CA THR A 266 11.34 15.48 19.45
C THR A 266 12.03 14.71 20.58
N VAL A 267 12.98 13.86 20.26
CA VAL A 267 13.65 13.03 21.27
C VAL A 267 14.68 13.81 22.09
N GLN A 268 15.18 14.94 21.59
CA GLN A 268 16.02 15.86 22.35
C GLN A 268 15.28 16.38 23.59
N GLN A 269 13.99 16.65 23.46
CA GLN A 269 13.14 17.11 24.57
C GLN A 269 12.70 15.97 25.50
N TYR A 270 12.61 14.74 24.98
CA TYR A 270 12.26 13.57 25.77
C TYR A 270 13.39 13.08 26.67
N PHE A 271 14.64 13.01 26.15
CA PHE A 271 15.82 12.63 26.92
C PHE A 271 16.39 13.83 27.68
N ASP A 272 15.74 14.20 28.79
CA ASP A 272 15.97 15.41 29.56
C ASP A 272 16.72 15.23 30.89
N LEU A 273 17.12 13.99 31.23
CA LEU A 273 17.83 13.71 32.47
C LEU A 273 19.28 14.23 32.43
N GLU A 274 19.74 14.69 33.59
CA GLU A 274 21.10 15.17 33.81
C GLU A 274 22.06 13.99 34.07
N ASN A 275 22.22 13.13 33.04
CA ASN A 275 23.18 12.06 33.04
C ASN A 275 24.09 12.16 31.78
N PRO A 276 25.29 11.53 31.77
CA PRO A 276 26.24 11.65 30.65
C PRO A 276 25.66 11.22 29.29
N THR A 277 24.87 10.15 29.24
CA THR A 277 24.31 9.58 28.02
C THR A 277 23.30 10.53 27.39
N GLU A 278 22.30 10.98 28.15
CA GLU A 278 21.25 11.88 27.66
C GLU A 278 21.82 13.28 27.35
N SER A 279 22.78 13.76 28.15
CA SER A 279 23.48 15.01 27.85
C SER A 279 24.26 14.95 26.53
N ALA A 280 24.94 13.81 26.24
CA ALA A 280 25.62 13.62 24.96
C ALA A 280 24.65 13.54 23.78
N ILE A 281 23.49 12.88 23.94
CA ILE A 281 22.41 12.85 22.94
C ILE A 281 21.99 14.29 22.60
N ARG A 282 21.63 15.10 23.60
CA ARG A 282 21.20 16.49 23.38
C ARG A 282 22.26 17.33 22.67
N GLN A 283 23.52 17.21 23.07
CA GLN A 283 24.63 17.96 22.46
C GLN A 283 24.84 17.58 20.98
N LYS A 284 24.84 16.28 20.66
CA LYS A 284 24.99 15.82 19.27
C LYS A 284 23.79 16.23 18.41
N ILE A 285 22.58 16.16 18.93
CA ILE A 285 21.39 16.64 18.22
C ILE A 285 21.48 18.15 17.95
N THR A 286 21.88 18.95 18.95
CA THR A 286 22.07 20.39 18.77
C THR A 286 23.07 20.68 17.66
N LYS A 287 24.22 19.98 17.66
CA LYS A 287 25.24 20.14 16.60
C LYS A 287 24.67 19.81 15.21
N ILE A 288 24.02 18.64 15.08
CA ILE A 288 23.41 18.22 13.79
C ILE A 288 22.36 19.24 13.33
N TRP A 289 21.51 19.71 14.24
CA TRP A 289 20.49 20.71 13.97
C TRP A 289 21.06 22.03 13.47
N GLU A 290 22.09 22.56 14.14
CA GLU A 290 22.72 23.83 13.81
C GLU A 290 23.54 23.79 12.51
N GLU A 291 23.98 22.62 12.05
CA GLU A 291 24.78 22.44 10.84
C GLU A 291 23.95 22.31 9.55
N VAL A 292 22.61 22.21 9.62
CA VAL A 292 21.78 22.18 8.41
C VAL A 292 21.66 23.58 7.81
N GLU A 293 22.20 23.79 6.63
CA GLU A 293 22.19 25.06 5.91
C GLU A 293 20.85 25.28 5.17
N TRP A 294 19.75 25.45 5.91
CA TRP A 294 18.40 25.58 5.34
C TRP A 294 18.30 26.72 4.31
N ASP A 295 18.97 27.82 4.51
CA ASP A 295 19.01 28.97 3.61
C ASP A 295 19.75 28.66 2.29
N TRP A 296 20.67 27.71 2.26
CA TRP A 296 21.28 27.20 1.03
C TRP A 296 20.24 26.62 0.05
N PHE A 297 19.22 25.95 0.57
CA PHE A 297 18.16 25.33 -0.23
C PHE A 297 17.09 26.32 -0.70
N PHE A 298 17.20 27.60 -0.30
CA PHE A 298 16.32 28.65 -0.77
C PHE A 298 16.75 29.15 -2.16
N ARG A 299 15.88 29.00 -3.15
CA ARG A 299 16.06 29.45 -4.53
C ARG A 299 14.72 29.85 -5.13
N ASN A 300 14.71 30.89 -5.95
CA ASN A 300 13.54 31.31 -6.73
C ASN A 300 12.22 31.29 -5.92
N ASP A 301 12.21 31.94 -4.76
CA ASP A 301 11.08 32.14 -3.84
C ASP A 301 10.60 30.87 -3.10
N ALA A 302 11.31 29.72 -3.14
CA ALA A 302 10.93 28.51 -2.43
C ALA A 302 12.16 27.72 -1.93
N LEU A 303 11.94 26.82 -0.98
CA LEU A 303 12.89 25.75 -0.68
C LEU A 303 12.86 24.71 -1.80
N TYR A 304 14.04 24.16 -2.11
CA TYR A 304 14.20 23.10 -3.10
C TYR A 304 14.48 21.78 -2.40
N TRP A 305 13.95 20.71 -2.97
CA TRP A 305 13.96 19.37 -2.37
C TRP A 305 15.34 18.73 -2.43
N HIS A 306 15.99 18.75 -3.62
CA HIS A 306 17.19 17.97 -3.89
C HIS A 306 18.36 18.84 -4.36
N TRP A 307 19.55 18.50 -3.91
CA TRP A 307 20.80 18.98 -4.49
C TRP A 307 21.77 17.80 -4.69
N SER A 308 22.43 17.75 -5.85
CA SER A 308 23.36 16.70 -6.24
C SER A 308 24.77 17.24 -6.34
N PRO A 309 25.80 16.58 -5.77
CA PRO A 309 27.18 16.97 -5.94
C PRO A 309 27.70 16.81 -7.38
N LYS A 310 27.01 16.02 -8.23
CA LYS A 310 27.36 15.79 -9.65
C LYS A 310 26.49 16.57 -10.62
N HIS A 311 25.27 16.88 -10.22
CA HIS A 311 24.25 17.44 -11.11
C HIS A 311 23.65 18.74 -10.58
N ASP A 312 24.19 19.30 -9.50
CA ASP A 312 23.68 20.50 -8.84
C ASP A 312 22.15 20.42 -8.60
N TRP A 313 21.43 21.38 -9.09
CA TRP A 313 19.98 21.51 -8.94
C TRP A 313 19.17 20.87 -10.08
N ALA A 314 19.69 19.86 -10.75
CA ALA A 314 19.09 19.29 -11.98
C ALA A 314 17.70 18.64 -11.75
N MET A 315 17.36 18.22 -10.53
CA MET A 315 15.99 17.79 -10.18
C MET A 315 15.01 18.95 -10.24
N ASN A 316 15.44 20.16 -9.92
CA ASN A 316 14.69 21.41 -10.01
C ASN A 316 13.30 21.35 -9.36
N MET A 317 13.16 20.63 -8.25
CA MET A 317 11.90 20.38 -7.58
C MET A 317 11.71 21.35 -6.40
N LYS A 318 10.72 22.23 -6.51
CA LYS A 318 10.32 23.12 -5.42
C LYS A 318 9.45 22.41 -4.40
N ILE A 319 9.68 22.68 -3.12
CA ILE A 319 8.75 22.33 -2.05
C ILE A 319 7.69 23.43 -2.00
N SER A 320 6.47 23.13 -2.47
CA SER A 320 5.48 24.21 -2.69
C SER A 320 4.05 23.71 -2.69
N GLY A 321 3.18 24.41 -1.97
CA GLY A 321 1.77 24.04 -1.81
C GLY A 321 1.55 22.93 -0.79
N TRP A 322 0.29 22.59 -0.55
CA TRP A 322 -0.06 21.53 0.39
C TRP A 322 0.52 20.18 -0.03
N ASN A 323 1.46 19.68 0.74
CA ASN A 323 2.07 18.37 0.67
C ASN A 323 2.63 17.96 2.05
N GLU A 324 3.43 16.92 2.13
CA GLU A 324 4.02 16.36 3.36
C GLU A 324 5.09 17.26 4.02
N ALA A 325 5.63 18.25 3.31
CA ALA A 325 6.88 18.92 3.66
C ALA A 325 6.71 20.31 4.34
N LEU A 326 5.56 20.57 4.99
CA LEU A 326 5.38 21.78 5.82
C LEU A 326 6.49 21.90 6.87
N ILE A 327 6.88 20.76 7.45
CA ILE A 327 7.92 20.70 8.48
C ILE A 327 9.24 21.32 8.02
N CYS A 328 9.61 21.21 6.73
CA CYS A 328 10.84 21.82 6.21
C CYS A 328 10.83 23.35 6.34
N TYR A 329 9.68 23.98 6.11
CA TYR A 329 9.55 25.44 6.27
C TYR A 329 9.51 25.87 7.72
N VAL A 330 8.87 25.07 8.59
CA VAL A 330 8.86 25.29 10.03
C VAL A 330 10.29 25.20 10.57
N LEU A 331 11.01 24.13 10.28
CA LEU A 331 12.40 23.93 10.71
C LEU A 331 13.34 24.98 10.11
N ALA A 332 13.23 25.27 8.83
CA ALA A 332 14.04 26.31 8.20
C ALA A 332 13.84 27.69 8.83
N ALA A 333 12.60 28.04 9.23
CA ALA A 333 12.36 29.29 9.95
C ALA A 333 12.86 29.26 11.41
N SER A 334 12.92 28.08 12.00
CA SER A 334 13.34 27.81 13.39
C SER A 334 14.86 27.76 13.54
N SER A 335 15.61 27.52 12.47
CA SER A 335 17.07 27.35 12.54
C SER A 335 17.75 28.54 13.23
N PRO A 336 18.61 28.28 14.25
CA PRO A 336 19.34 29.34 14.92
C PRO A 336 20.52 29.90 14.10
N THR A 337 20.99 29.13 13.13
CA THR A 337 22.22 29.44 12.33
C THR A 337 21.90 29.83 10.89
N HIS A 338 20.98 29.09 10.24
CA HIS A 338 20.65 29.22 8.81
C HIS A 338 19.14 29.45 8.54
N PRO A 339 18.53 30.49 9.17
CA PRO A 339 17.08 30.64 9.12
C PRO A 339 16.58 31.28 7.83
N ILE A 340 15.44 30.85 7.32
CA ILE A 340 14.69 31.55 6.28
C ILE A 340 13.77 32.65 6.85
N SER A 341 13.36 33.58 6.00
CA SER A 341 12.36 34.60 6.37
C SER A 341 10.92 34.08 6.18
N LYS A 342 9.95 34.78 6.80
CA LYS A 342 8.52 34.56 6.59
C LYS A 342 8.12 34.66 5.11
N ASP A 343 8.72 35.56 4.37
CA ASP A 343 8.45 35.78 2.94
C ASP A 343 8.73 34.53 2.10
N VAL A 344 9.74 33.74 2.47
CA VAL A 344 10.04 32.46 1.82
C VAL A 344 8.93 31.43 2.05
N TYR A 345 8.37 31.38 3.25
CA TYR A 345 7.21 30.54 3.57
C TYR A 345 5.97 30.98 2.78
N GLU A 346 5.68 32.27 2.79
CA GLU A 346 4.49 32.81 2.13
C GLU A 346 4.51 32.58 0.61
N LYS A 347 5.65 32.83 -0.03
CA LYS A 347 5.81 32.66 -1.48
C LYS A 347 5.99 31.19 -1.89
N GLY A 348 6.84 30.48 -1.17
CA GLY A 348 7.22 29.10 -1.49
C GLY A 348 6.13 28.10 -1.12
N TRP A 349 5.92 27.90 0.18
CA TRP A 349 4.93 26.95 0.67
C TRP A 349 3.49 27.38 0.39
N ALA A 350 3.09 28.52 0.95
CA ALA A 350 1.70 28.98 0.88
C ALA A 350 1.30 29.50 -0.50
N ARG A 351 2.26 29.82 -1.38
CA ARG A 351 2.02 30.39 -2.71
C ARG A 351 1.13 31.63 -2.66
N ASN A 352 1.33 32.47 -1.61
CA ASN A 352 0.47 33.61 -1.31
C ASN A 352 -1.03 33.26 -1.26
N GLY A 353 -1.38 32.10 -0.70
CA GLY A 353 -2.74 31.55 -0.64
C GLY A 353 -3.11 30.68 -1.84
N GLY A 354 -2.24 30.49 -2.83
CA GLY A 354 -2.50 29.64 -4.00
C GLY A 354 -2.59 28.13 -3.71
N MET A 355 -2.36 27.72 -2.46
CA MET A 355 -2.60 26.35 -2.00
C MET A 355 -4.04 26.10 -1.52
N ALA A 356 -4.87 27.13 -1.42
CA ALA A 356 -6.25 27.02 -0.97
C ALA A 356 -7.09 26.16 -1.93
N ASN A 357 -8.00 25.34 -1.39
CA ASN A 357 -8.94 24.54 -2.16
C ASN A 357 -10.37 25.07 -2.02
N GLY A 358 -10.97 25.02 -0.82
CA GLY A 358 -12.31 25.50 -0.49
C GLY A 358 -13.48 24.72 -1.11
N LYS A 359 -13.21 23.67 -1.91
CA LYS A 359 -14.27 22.83 -2.53
C LYS A 359 -14.80 21.81 -1.55
N LYS A 360 -16.03 21.35 -1.81
CA LYS A 360 -16.64 20.23 -1.08
C LYS A 360 -16.46 18.91 -1.83
N TYR A 361 -16.12 17.88 -1.08
CA TYR A 361 -16.07 16.49 -1.49
C TYR A 361 -16.84 15.67 -0.44
N TYR A 362 -17.88 14.92 -0.84
CA TYR A 362 -18.76 14.20 0.10
C TYR A 362 -19.31 15.11 1.21
N ASP A 363 -19.74 16.33 0.83
CA ASP A 363 -20.21 17.38 1.73
C ASP A 363 -19.18 17.92 2.75
N ILE A 364 -17.91 17.47 2.67
CA ILE A 364 -16.81 17.94 3.50
C ILE A 364 -16.04 19.02 2.76
N THR A 365 -15.90 20.20 3.37
CA THR A 365 -15.09 21.29 2.80
C THR A 365 -13.61 20.98 3.04
N LEU A 366 -12.81 20.94 1.97
CA LEU A 366 -11.36 20.77 2.02
C LEU A 366 -10.69 22.15 1.99
N PRO A 367 -9.97 22.59 3.05
CA PRO A 367 -9.35 23.91 3.06
C PRO A 367 -8.20 24.07 2.06
N LEU A 368 -7.29 23.10 1.99
CA LEU A 368 -6.05 23.20 1.23
C LEU A 368 -5.88 22.04 0.25
N GLY A 369 -4.98 22.23 -0.73
CA GLY A 369 -4.45 21.17 -1.58
C GLY A 369 -5.21 20.91 -2.87
N SER A 370 -4.83 19.83 -3.54
CA SER A 370 -5.43 19.37 -4.78
C SER A 370 -6.81 18.75 -4.57
N ALA A 371 -7.45 18.30 -5.65
CA ALA A 371 -8.73 17.59 -5.57
C ALA A 371 -8.64 16.39 -4.61
N TYR A 372 -9.61 16.29 -3.71
CA TYR A 372 -9.72 15.28 -2.63
C TYR A 372 -8.57 15.28 -1.61
N GLY A 373 -7.61 16.21 -1.65
CA GLY A 373 -6.51 16.34 -0.71
C GLY A 373 -5.19 15.68 -1.16
N GLY A 374 -5.23 14.72 -2.05
CA GLY A 374 -4.08 13.91 -2.44
C GLY A 374 -3.92 12.64 -1.60
N PRO A 375 -2.72 12.02 -1.55
CA PRO A 375 -2.42 10.86 -0.70
C PRO A 375 -2.40 11.24 0.78
N MET A 376 -2.75 10.28 1.65
CA MET A 376 -2.91 10.56 3.09
C MET A 376 -1.63 10.97 3.81
N PHE A 377 -0.46 10.56 3.36
CA PHE A 377 0.79 10.95 4.00
C PHE A 377 1.01 12.47 4.06
N PHE A 378 0.36 13.25 3.20
CA PHE A 378 0.36 14.72 3.29
C PHE A 378 -0.20 15.26 4.62
N ALA A 379 -1.11 14.52 5.24
CA ALA A 379 -1.70 14.87 6.55
C ALA A 379 -0.97 14.21 7.73
N HIS A 380 0.07 13.38 7.47
CA HIS A 380 0.75 12.63 8.50
C HIS A 380 2.18 13.13 8.75
N TYR A 381 3.07 13.13 7.75
CA TYR A 381 4.52 13.18 7.96
C TYR A 381 4.98 14.44 8.70
N SER A 382 4.59 15.64 8.27
CA SER A 382 4.90 16.87 9.02
C SER A 382 4.22 16.95 10.39
N PHE A 383 3.19 16.15 10.64
CA PHE A 383 2.39 16.19 11.86
C PHE A 383 2.66 15.02 12.80
N LEU A 384 3.77 14.34 12.62
CA LEU A 384 4.22 13.33 13.57
C LEU A 384 4.76 13.98 14.84
N GLY A 385 5.52 15.07 14.70
CA GLY A 385 6.00 15.91 15.79
C GLY A 385 5.26 17.25 15.90
N LEU A 386 5.00 17.92 14.77
CA LEU A 386 4.28 19.19 14.76
C LEU A 386 2.80 18.99 15.11
N ASP A 387 2.39 19.46 16.29
CA ASP A 387 1.02 19.30 16.80
C ASP A 387 0.02 20.12 15.96
N PRO A 388 -0.90 19.47 15.21
CA PRO A 388 -1.89 20.21 14.42
C PRO A 388 -3.03 20.77 15.27
N ARG A 389 -3.17 20.37 16.54
CA ARG A 389 -4.22 20.87 17.45
C ARG A 389 -3.95 22.36 17.74
N ASN A 390 -4.93 23.19 17.46
CA ASN A 390 -4.81 24.65 17.56
C ASN A 390 -3.80 25.32 16.58
N LEU A 391 -3.07 24.55 15.77
CA LEU A 391 -2.10 25.09 14.81
C LEU A 391 -2.83 25.80 13.68
N LYS A 392 -2.61 27.11 13.56
CA LYS A 392 -3.25 27.96 12.55
C LYS A 392 -2.27 29.01 12.07
N ASP A 393 -2.41 29.34 10.80
CA ASP A 393 -1.84 30.53 10.20
C ASP A 393 -2.92 31.36 9.50
N GLN A 394 -2.53 32.35 8.69
CA GLN A 394 -3.48 33.13 7.91
C GLN A 394 -4.20 32.33 6.81
N TYR A 395 -3.76 31.13 6.47
CA TYR A 395 -4.24 30.35 5.34
C TYR A 395 -5.16 29.21 5.78
N ALA A 396 -4.88 28.57 6.92
CA ALA A 396 -5.63 27.41 7.38
C ALA A 396 -5.60 27.17 8.91
N ASP A 397 -6.57 26.38 9.34
CA ASP A 397 -6.58 25.64 10.60
C ASP A 397 -6.15 24.20 10.23
N TYR A 398 -4.95 23.81 10.65
CA TYR A 398 -4.33 22.54 10.19
C TYR A 398 -5.00 21.30 10.78
N TRP A 399 -5.59 21.42 11.98
CA TRP A 399 -6.43 20.34 12.51
C TRP A 399 -7.64 20.08 11.61
N LYS A 400 -8.35 21.14 11.23
CA LYS A 400 -9.50 21.01 10.34
C LYS A 400 -9.10 20.51 8.95
N GLN A 401 -7.94 20.93 8.46
CA GLN A 401 -7.41 20.44 7.18
C GLN A 401 -7.18 18.92 7.22
N ASN A 402 -6.50 18.41 8.26
CA ASN A 402 -6.14 17.01 8.36
C ASN A 402 -7.37 16.13 8.59
N VAL A 403 -8.31 16.57 9.46
CA VAL A 403 -9.59 15.89 9.66
C VAL A 403 -10.41 15.83 8.35
N ALA A 404 -10.49 16.94 7.62
CA ALA A 404 -11.20 16.98 6.34
C ALA A 404 -10.57 16.03 5.32
N HIS A 405 -9.24 16.03 5.21
CA HIS A 405 -8.51 15.16 4.28
C HIS A 405 -8.75 13.68 4.60
N ALA A 406 -8.61 13.27 5.88
CA ALA A 406 -8.82 11.89 6.30
C ALA A 406 -10.27 11.43 6.05
N ARG A 407 -11.26 12.26 6.42
CA ARG A 407 -12.67 11.96 6.15
C ARG A 407 -13.02 11.86 4.67
N ILE A 408 -12.41 12.69 3.81
CA ILE A 408 -12.62 12.63 2.36
C ILE A 408 -12.01 11.34 1.79
N ASN A 409 -10.82 10.93 2.23
CA ASN A 409 -10.20 9.68 1.82
C ASN A 409 -11.05 8.46 2.21
N HIS A 410 -11.54 8.44 3.46
CA HIS A 410 -12.46 7.43 3.96
C HIS A 410 -13.77 7.41 3.14
N ALA A 411 -14.45 8.55 2.98
CA ALA A 411 -15.70 8.65 2.24
C ALA A 411 -15.58 8.20 0.78
N TYR A 412 -14.44 8.50 0.13
CA TYR A 412 -14.15 8.03 -1.22
C TYR A 412 -14.08 6.50 -1.30
N CYS A 413 -13.39 5.86 -0.34
CA CYS A 413 -13.31 4.41 -0.30
C CYS A 413 -14.68 3.77 0.03
N ALA A 414 -15.45 4.36 0.95
CA ALA A 414 -16.79 3.90 1.30
C ALA A 414 -17.77 4.02 0.11
N ASP A 415 -17.72 5.11 -0.66
CA ASP A 415 -18.51 5.30 -1.89
C ASP A 415 -18.06 4.36 -3.01
N ASN A 416 -16.79 4.02 -3.06
CA ASN A 416 -16.18 3.09 -4.01
C ASN A 416 -16.57 3.36 -5.47
N PRO A 417 -16.35 4.54 -6.03
CA PRO A 417 -16.85 4.92 -7.35
C PRO A 417 -16.26 4.08 -8.49
N LYS A 418 -15.09 3.46 -8.26
CA LYS A 418 -14.41 2.57 -9.21
C LYS A 418 -14.77 1.08 -9.03
N LYS A 419 -15.60 0.76 -8.01
CA LYS A 419 -16.10 -0.59 -7.73
C LYS A 419 -14.98 -1.63 -7.50
N PHE A 420 -13.94 -1.24 -6.76
CA PHE A 420 -12.92 -2.18 -6.32
C PHE A 420 -13.47 -3.12 -5.25
N TYR A 421 -13.15 -4.41 -5.37
CA TYR A 421 -13.58 -5.39 -4.39
C TYR A 421 -12.96 -5.10 -3.02
N GLY A 422 -13.78 -5.11 -1.98
CA GLY A 422 -13.40 -4.91 -0.58
C GLY A 422 -13.42 -3.47 -0.09
N TYR A 423 -13.41 -2.45 -0.96
CA TYR A 423 -13.55 -1.06 -0.53
C TYR A 423 -14.89 -0.84 0.19
N SER A 424 -14.84 -0.26 1.39
CA SER A 424 -16.01 -0.06 2.24
C SER A 424 -15.73 0.96 3.35
N ASP A 425 -16.70 1.19 4.22
CA ASP A 425 -16.58 1.98 5.46
C ASP A 425 -15.50 1.42 6.42
N GLU A 426 -15.20 0.12 6.35
CA GLU A 426 -14.21 -0.57 7.18
C GLU A 426 -12.89 -0.84 6.44
N CYS A 427 -12.85 -0.70 5.13
CA CYS A 427 -11.68 -1.01 4.31
C CYS A 427 -11.31 0.18 3.44
N TRP A 428 -10.44 1.04 3.96
CA TRP A 428 -10.05 2.29 3.35
C TRP A 428 -8.59 2.65 3.64
N GLY A 429 -8.05 3.61 2.88
CA GLY A 429 -6.73 4.16 3.11
C GLY A 429 -5.90 4.26 1.84
N LEU A 430 -5.96 5.42 1.16
CA LEU A 430 -5.19 5.69 -0.05
C LEU A 430 -4.00 6.59 0.28
N THR A 431 -2.80 6.07 0.13
CA THR A 431 -1.54 6.78 0.30
C THR A 431 -0.46 6.18 -0.58
N ALA A 432 0.77 6.69 -0.50
CA ALA A 432 1.93 6.05 -1.10
C ALA A 432 2.15 4.66 -0.50
N SER A 433 2.40 3.67 -1.33
CA SER A 433 2.65 2.29 -0.91
C SER A 433 3.11 1.43 -2.09
N ASP A 434 3.54 0.21 -1.79
CA ASP A 434 3.67 -0.82 -2.81
C ASP A 434 2.31 -1.11 -3.46
N ILE A 435 2.35 -1.35 -4.75
CA ILE A 435 1.22 -1.87 -5.53
C ILE A 435 1.69 -3.12 -6.28
N PRO A 436 0.82 -3.95 -6.86
CA PRO A 436 1.27 -5.10 -7.65
C PRO A 436 2.32 -4.70 -8.69
N ASN A 437 3.57 -5.15 -8.52
CA ASN A 437 4.75 -4.95 -9.36
C ASN A 437 5.31 -3.51 -9.44
N SER A 438 4.96 -2.60 -8.54
CA SER A 438 5.43 -1.22 -8.54
C SER A 438 5.21 -0.56 -7.18
N TYR A 439 5.49 0.74 -7.10
CA TYR A 439 5.18 1.65 -6.01
C TYR A 439 4.48 2.90 -6.55
N THR A 440 3.50 3.46 -5.85
CA THR A 440 2.84 4.70 -6.26
C THR A 440 2.19 5.45 -5.10
N ALA A 441 2.08 6.76 -5.23
CA ALA A 441 1.30 7.60 -4.34
C ALA A 441 -0.19 7.51 -4.71
N SER A 442 -0.89 6.53 -4.13
CA SER A 442 -2.33 6.33 -4.34
C SER A 442 -3.13 7.44 -3.64
N SER A 443 -4.19 7.87 -4.30
CA SER A 443 -5.12 8.90 -3.82
C SER A 443 -6.46 8.75 -4.55
N PRO A 444 -7.54 9.44 -4.17
CA PRO A 444 -8.78 9.40 -4.94
C PRO A 444 -8.63 9.72 -6.42
N THR A 445 -7.67 10.58 -6.78
CA THR A 445 -7.36 10.92 -8.20
C THR A 445 -6.39 9.95 -8.87
N ASN A 446 -5.68 9.12 -8.09
CA ASN A 446 -4.74 8.11 -8.55
C ASN A 446 -5.01 6.75 -7.89
N ASP A 447 -6.26 6.30 -7.96
CA ASP A 447 -6.71 5.09 -7.32
C ASP A 447 -6.59 3.88 -8.27
N ASN A 448 -5.93 2.85 -7.79
CA ASN A 448 -5.63 1.60 -8.50
C ASN A 448 -6.21 0.35 -7.79
N GLY A 449 -7.01 0.55 -6.73
CA GLY A 449 -7.61 -0.51 -5.93
C GLY A 449 -6.74 -1.04 -4.79
N THR A 450 -5.63 -0.36 -4.48
CA THR A 450 -4.71 -0.74 -3.39
C THR A 450 -4.97 0.10 -2.16
N ILE A 451 -5.11 -0.56 -1.01
CA ILE A 451 -5.23 0.02 0.33
C ILE A 451 -3.90 -0.18 1.05
N ALA A 452 -3.42 0.88 1.69
CA ALA A 452 -2.27 0.85 2.59
C ALA A 452 -2.75 1.07 4.04
N PRO A 453 -2.52 0.12 4.96
CA PRO A 453 -2.98 0.22 6.34
C PRO A 453 -2.54 1.50 7.05
N THR A 454 -1.32 1.96 6.77
CA THR A 454 -0.80 3.20 7.37
C THR A 454 -1.72 4.41 7.17
N ALA A 455 -2.39 4.52 6.02
CA ALA A 455 -3.29 5.64 5.74
C ALA A 455 -4.46 5.72 6.73
N ALA A 456 -5.10 4.58 7.01
CA ALA A 456 -6.22 4.51 7.96
C ALA A 456 -5.74 4.54 9.42
N VAL A 457 -4.68 3.79 9.74
CA VAL A 457 -4.18 3.67 11.12
C VAL A 457 -3.58 4.98 11.61
N ALA A 458 -2.71 5.62 10.80
CA ALA A 458 -2.10 6.89 11.18
C ALA A 458 -3.08 8.08 11.17
N SER A 459 -4.27 7.90 10.61
CA SER A 459 -5.35 8.89 10.70
C SER A 459 -6.13 8.81 12.01
N ILE A 460 -5.81 7.90 12.92
CA ILE A 460 -6.58 7.67 14.16
C ILE A 460 -6.80 8.94 15.02
N PRO A 461 -5.88 9.91 15.13
CA PRO A 461 -6.18 11.14 15.85
C PRO A 461 -7.25 11.99 15.16
N TYR A 462 -7.37 11.90 13.85
CA TYR A 462 -8.29 12.70 13.02
C TYR A 462 -9.66 12.06 12.82
N THR A 463 -9.69 10.73 12.73
CA THR A 463 -10.87 9.91 12.43
C THR A 463 -10.90 8.66 13.31
N PRO A 464 -11.01 8.79 14.65
CA PRO A 464 -10.84 7.65 15.57
C PRO A 464 -11.83 6.52 15.33
N GLU A 465 -13.10 6.81 15.04
CA GLU A 465 -14.11 5.78 14.80
C GLU A 465 -13.85 5.01 13.50
N GLU A 466 -13.59 5.72 12.41
CA GLU A 466 -13.33 5.16 11.10
C GLU A 466 -12.00 4.39 11.08
N SER A 467 -10.98 4.92 11.75
CA SER A 467 -9.68 4.26 11.88
C SER A 467 -9.76 2.97 12.71
N LEU A 468 -10.48 2.97 13.84
CA LEU A 468 -10.69 1.76 14.63
C LEU A 468 -11.47 0.69 13.88
N LYS A 469 -12.47 1.06 13.08
CA LYS A 469 -13.18 0.11 12.21
C LYS A 469 -12.20 -0.53 11.21
N ALA A 470 -11.35 0.27 10.58
CA ALA A 470 -10.37 -0.23 9.63
C ALA A 470 -9.33 -1.14 10.30
N ILE A 471 -8.80 -0.77 11.48
CA ILE A 471 -7.86 -1.58 12.25
C ILE A 471 -8.47 -2.95 12.60
N ARG A 472 -9.74 -2.97 13.06
CA ARG A 472 -10.46 -4.22 13.34
C ARG A 472 -10.63 -5.07 12.08
N TYR A 473 -11.02 -4.46 10.95
CA TYR A 473 -11.15 -5.18 9.68
C TYR A 473 -9.81 -5.75 9.22
N PHE A 474 -8.74 -4.97 9.28
CA PHE A 474 -7.40 -5.41 8.90
C PHE A 474 -6.89 -6.54 9.79
N TYR A 475 -7.20 -6.52 11.08
CA TYR A 475 -6.77 -7.53 12.02
C TYR A 475 -7.66 -8.77 11.99
N TYR A 476 -8.98 -8.61 12.16
CA TYR A 476 -9.86 -9.76 12.32
C TYR A 476 -10.19 -10.43 10.99
N VAL A 477 -10.38 -9.67 9.91
CA VAL A 477 -10.80 -10.22 8.61
C VAL A 477 -9.62 -10.58 7.72
N LEU A 478 -8.60 -9.73 7.66
CA LEU A 478 -7.45 -9.89 6.76
C LEU A 478 -6.18 -10.33 7.47
N GLY A 479 -6.19 -10.49 8.79
CA GLY A 479 -4.99 -10.63 9.59
C GLY A 479 -4.16 -11.88 9.28
N ASP A 480 -4.77 -12.98 8.84
CA ASP A 480 -4.07 -14.18 8.38
C ASP A 480 -3.13 -13.93 7.18
N ARG A 481 -3.35 -12.85 6.43
CA ARG A 481 -2.58 -12.46 5.24
C ARG A 481 -1.84 -11.14 5.41
N LEU A 482 -2.44 -10.19 6.12
CA LEU A 482 -1.98 -8.83 6.24
C LEU A 482 -1.09 -8.58 7.46
N LEU A 483 -1.37 -9.25 8.60
CA LEU A 483 -0.55 -9.12 9.81
C LEU A 483 0.67 -10.04 9.72
N GLY A 484 1.83 -9.49 10.04
CA GLY A 484 3.05 -10.27 10.07
C GLY A 484 3.93 -9.95 11.28
N GLU A 485 5.25 -10.13 11.14
CA GLU A 485 6.22 -9.97 12.21
C GLU A 485 6.24 -8.54 12.74
N TYR A 486 6.23 -7.55 11.83
CA TYR A 486 6.34 -6.12 12.14
C TYR A 486 5.01 -5.37 11.96
N GLY A 487 3.90 -5.96 12.39
CA GLY A 487 2.58 -5.36 12.29
C GLY A 487 1.93 -5.60 10.92
N PHE A 488 1.16 -4.64 10.44
CA PHE A 488 0.56 -4.73 9.12
C PHE A 488 1.60 -4.58 8.02
N LYS A 489 1.53 -5.46 7.01
CA LYS A 489 2.30 -5.32 5.78
C LYS A 489 1.89 -4.03 5.06
N ASP A 490 2.78 -3.55 4.20
CA ASP A 490 2.68 -2.26 3.56
C ASP A 490 1.35 -1.97 2.86
N ALA A 491 0.86 -2.91 2.05
CA ALA A 491 -0.37 -2.70 1.28
C ALA A 491 -1.05 -4.01 0.85
N PHE A 492 -2.30 -3.90 0.40
CA PHE A 492 -3.03 -5.00 -0.22
C PHE A 492 -3.99 -4.50 -1.31
N ASN A 493 -4.35 -5.39 -2.23
CA ASN A 493 -5.34 -5.14 -3.29
C ASN A 493 -6.26 -6.35 -3.42
N LEU A 494 -7.47 -6.26 -2.86
CA LEU A 494 -8.40 -7.39 -2.85
C LEU A 494 -8.93 -7.73 -4.25
N SER A 495 -9.11 -6.74 -5.13
CA SER A 495 -9.50 -6.99 -6.52
C SER A 495 -8.46 -7.82 -7.29
N LYS A 496 -7.18 -7.70 -6.94
CA LYS A 496 -6.08 -8.47 -7.52
C LYS A 496 -5.65 -9.65 -6.64
N ARG A 497 -6.27 -9.85 -5.47
CA ARG A 497 -5.92 -10.86 -4.47
C ARG A 497 -4.44 -10.80 -4.08
N TRP A 498 -3.92 -9.60 -4.01
CA TRP A 498 -2.52 -9.32 -3.73
C TRP A 498 -2.35 -8.70 -2.34
N PHE A 499 -1.34 -9.16 -1.63
CA PHE A 499 -0.86 -8.60 -0.36
C PHE A 499 0.64 -8.38 -0.50
N ALA A 500 1.13 -7.22 -0.09
CA ALA A 500 2.56 -6.95 -0.02
C ALA A 500 3.25 -7.96 0.91
N SER A 501 4.50 -8.26 0.62
CA SER A 501 5.37 -9.00 1.54
C SER A 501 6.32 -8.06 2.29
N SER A 502 6.31 -6.78 1.97
CA SER A 502 7.17 -5.74 2.49
C SER A 502 6.59 -5.03 3.71
N TYR A 503 7.50 -4.40 4.45
CA TYR A 503 7.27 -3.30 5.37
C TYR A 503 8.20 -2.18 4.91
N ILE A 504 7.76 -0.94 4.91
CA ILE A 504 8.52 0.23 4.46
C ILE A 504 8.63 1.21 5.63
N ALA A 505 9.83 1.68 5.95
CA ALA A 505 10.07 2.50 7.13
C ALA A 505 9.18 3.74 7.19
N ILE A 506 9.06 4.44 6.06
CA ILE A 506 8.29 5.67 5.96
C ILE A 506 6.77 5.46 6.20
N ASP A 507 6.27 4.24 5.99
CA ASP A 507 4.87 3.87 6.21
C ASP A 507 4.64 3.26 7.60
N GLN A 508 5.64 2.57 8.16
CA GLN A 508 5.55 1.98 9.51
C GLN A 508 5.62 3.04 10.62
N GLY A 509 6.46 4.07 10.43
CA GLY A 509 6.65 5.12 11.43
C GLY A 509 5.36 5.84 11.84
N PRO A 510 4.55 6.34 10.90
CA PRO A 510 3.29 6.98 11.21
C PRO A 510 2.33 6.11 12.02
N ILE A 511 2.33 4.79 11.83
CA ILE A 511 1.51 3.87 12.63
C ILE A 511 1.88 3.95 14.11
N VAL A 512 3.16 3.80 14.44
CA VAL A 512 3.63 3.84 15.84
C VAL A 512 3.37 5.19 16.48
N VAL A 513 3.77 6.27 15.78
CA VAL A 513 3.76 7.64 16.28
C VAL A 513 2.32 8.16 16.46
N MET A 514 1.44 7.96 15.45
CA MET A 514 0.09 8.51 15.51
C MET A 514 -0.84 7.74 16.45
N ILE A 515 -0.63 6.45 16.65
CA ILE A 515 -1.31 5.73 17.75
C ILE A 515 -0.94 6.36 19.09
N GLU A 516 0.34 6.68 19.32
CA GLU A 516 0.76 7.31 20.57
C GLU A 516 0.23 8.74 20.71
N ASN A 517 0.29 9.52 19.64
CA ASN A 517 -0.27 10.87 19.65
C ASN A 517 -1.79 10.88 19.90
N TYR A 518 -2.53 9.87 19.39
CA TYR A 518 -3.93 9.68 19.71
C TYR A 518 -4.17 9.38 21.21
N ARG A 519 -3.32 8.54 21.81
CA ARG A 519 -3.45 8.10 23.19
C ARG A 519 -3.05 9.19 24.18
N THR A 520 -1.94 9.86 23.96
CA THR A 520 -1.29 10.72 24.96
C THR A 520 -0.83 12.08 24.44
N GLY A 521 -0.58 12.21 23.12
CA GLY A 521 0.05 13.41 22.56
C GLY A 521 1.56 13.46 22.77
N LEU A 522 2.21 12.37 23.20
CA LEU A 522 3.61 12.33 23.64
C LEU A 522 4.58 13.01 22.67
N LEU A 523 4.50 12.67 21.37
CA LEU A 523 5.46 13.20 20.40
C LEU A 523 5.18 14.65 20.07
N TRP A 524 3.91 15.01 19.94
CA TRP A 524 3.46 16.40 19.76
C TRP A 524 3.94 17.29 20.91
N GLU A 525 3.70 16.88 22.15
CA GLU A 525 4.10 17.66 23.33
C GLU A 525 5.61 17.85 23.39
N ASN A 526 6.41 16.82 23.09
CA ASN A 526 7.86 16.93 23.13
C ASN A 526 8.38 17.82 22.00
N PHE A 527 7.95 17.64 20.74
CA PHE A 527 8.39 18.49 19.65
C PHE A 527 8.05 19.97 19.90
N MET A 528 6.84 20.26 20.36
CA MET A 528 6.37 21.62 20.61
C MET A 528 7.00 22.30 21.83
N LYS A 529 7.71 21.56 22.71
CA LYS A 529 8.52 22.13 23.79
C LYS A 529 9.80 22.80 23.28
N ASN A 530 10.28 22.47 22.10
CA ASN A 530 11.53 23.01 21.56
C ASN A 530 11.40 24.52 21.33
N GLU A 531 12.26 25.30 22.00
CA GLU A 531 12.21 26.78 21.94
C GLU A 531 12.48 27.34 20.54
N ASP A 532 13.35 26.72 19.76
CA ASP A 532 13.63 27.16 18.40
C ASP A 532 12.43 26.93 17.48
N VAL A 533 11.74 25.78 17.64
CA VAL A 533 10.49 25.50 16.92
C VAL A 533 9.43 26.55 17.25
N GLN A 534 9.27 26.91 18.53
CA GLN A 534 8.33 27.96 18.95
C GLN A 534 8.65 29.32 18.33
N LYS A 535 9.95 29.70 18.32
CA LYS A 535 10.41 30.94 17.67
C LYS A 535 10.12 30.92 16.16
N GLY A 536 10.36 29.79 15.49
CA GLY A 536 10.09 29.61 14.07
C GLY A 536 8.61 29.71 13.72
N LEU A 537 7.75 29.01 14.47
CA LEU A 537 6.30 29.09 14.29
C LEU A 537 5.78 30.52 14.49
N THR A 538 6.24 31.20 15.55
CA THR A 538 5.90 32.62 15.80
C THR A 538 6.37 33.52 14.65
N LYS A 539 7.59 33.32 14.15
CA LYS A 539 8.17 34.07 13.02
C LYS A 539 7.35 33.88 11.75
N LEU A 540 6.86 32.68 11.47
CA LEU A 540 5.98 32.39 10.34
C LEU A 540 4.56 32.92 10.50
N GLY A 541 4.16 33.27 11.73
CA GLY A 541 2.84 33.79 12.06
C GLY A 541 1.82 32.73 12.42
N PHE A 542 2.28 31.57 12.87
CA PHE A 542 1.40 30.53 13.42
C PHE A 542 0.93 30.90 14.83
N THR A 543 -0.29 30.46 15.16
CA THR A 543 -0.80 30.29 16.51
C THR A 543 -0.94 28.81 16.79
N TYR A 544 -0.60 28.37 18.02
CA TYR A 544 -0.56 26.96 18.41
C TYR A 544 -0.81 26.76 19.91
#